data_f16d5b5a678be0bf583d2911d52c938d
#
_entry.id   f16d5b5a678be0bf583d2911d52c938d
#
_cell.length_a   1.000
_cell.length_b   1.000
_cell.length_c   1.000
_cell.angle_alpha   90.00
_cell.angle_beta   90.00
_cell.angle_gamma   90.00
#
_symmetry.space_group_name_H-M   'P 1'
#
loop_
_entity.id
_entity.type
_entity.pdbx_description
1 polymer ?
#
loop_
_entity_poly.entity_id
_entity_poly.type
_entity_poly.pdbx_seq_one_letter_code
_entity_poly.pdbx_strand_id
1 'polypeptide(L)'
;MISDQPHRLVEGLEGRFKDLEIEFHRAYWDSQVEATPESEGRRAELELELRRIKGDPDALAAVEGALQDDIHEPVLKRQLEVLRLSLLDNQMQEPQRELLVELSSAVESDFASFRPELEGRTVSDNEIDEILRSSNDPDLRRSAWEASKEVGALVAGRVRELARVRNEMARDLGYPDYYRMSLDLQEMPEEWLFDVMERLEQLTEEPFRDWKSDLDRRLRERFSTQQLYPWHYADPFFQQTPPDGRVSLDDALQNVSASELCSKTFGSWGIDLGSVLDASDLFPRDRKCQHAFCLNVDRDGDVRILANVVPGERWVEVMLHESGHAAYDISIDPKLPYLLRRPAHIFVTEAIAIISGRLIRDPEWLTKVAGLGSSEIGAIEADIRSAKAAHSLMFARWVLVMVHFERDLYADPEADLDARWWELVERMQLVTAPPGRSSPDWAAKIHTAVAPVYYHNYLLGEMLASQLEATCARECGGLVGMKEAGTLLAERVFAPGNLMTWSVLIEEATGSSLSPDDFVTGLLTSAS
;
A
#
# COMPACT_ATOMS: atom_id res chain seq x y z
N MET A 1 -18.40 28.92 -31.86
CA MET A 1 -17.18 28.13 -32.09
C MET A 1 -16.42 28.15 -30.79
N ILE A 2 -16.82 27.28 -29.88
CA ILE A 2 -16.09 27.02 -28.61
C ILE A 2 -14.81 26.32 -29.04
N SER A 3 -13.72 26.80 -28.58
CA SER A 3 -12.35 26.48 -28.97
C SER A 3 -12.10 24.96 -28.93
N ASP A 4 -11.81 24.37 -30.08
CA ASP A 4 -11.29 23.02 -30.31
C ASP A 4 -9.87 22.84 -29.69
N GLN A 5 -9.40 23.87 -28.98
CA GLN A 5 -8.05 24.00 -28.45
C GLN A 5 -7.78 23.06 -27.28
N PRO A 6 -8.67 22.92 -26.26
CA PRO A 6 -8.43 21.98 -25.17
C PRO A 6 -8.40 20.50 -25.62
N HIS A 7 -9.27 20.11 -26.58
CA HIS A 7 -9.22 18.75 -27.17
C HIS A 7 -7.90 18.48 -27.86
N ARG A 8 -7.43 19.42 -28.71
CA ARG A 8 -6.14 19.26 -29.40
C ARG A 8 -4.96 19.25 -28.46
N LEU A 9 -5.05 19.96 -27.33
CA LEU A 9 -4.03 19.93 -26.29
C LEU A 9 -3.94 18.54 -25.66
N VAL A 10 -5.08 17.97 -25.25
CA VAL A 10 -5.15 16.62 -24.69
C VAL A 10 -4.65 15.57 -25.69
N GLU A 11 -5.18 15.57 -26.93
CA GLU A 11 -4.75 14.64 -27.99
C GLU A 11 -3.26 14.76 -28.29
N GLY A 12 -2.74 15.99 -28.37
CA GLY A 12 -1.33 16.24 -28.63
C GLY A 12 -0.41 15.77 -27.52
N LEU A 13 -0.79 15.96 -26.25
CA LEU A 13 -0.02 15.49 -25.10
C LEU A 13 -0.13 13.96 -24.95
N GLU A 14 -1.33 13.39 -25.04
CA GLU A 14 -1.51 11.93 -25.03
C GLU A 14 -0.67 11.26 -26.12
N GLY A 15 -0.69 11.79 -27.35
CA GLY A 15 0.10 11.26 -28.45
C GLY A 15 1.63 11.35 -28.25
N ARG A 16 2.12 12.23 -27.35
CA ARG A 16 3.55 12.33 -27.05
C ARG A 16 4.05 11.24 -26.10
N PHE A 17 3.22 10.72 -25.23
CA PHE A 17 3.68 9.78 -24.20
C PHE A 17 2.97 8.44 -24.11
N LYS A 18 1.79 8.27 -24.72
CA LYS A 18 1.04 7.00 -24.63
C LYS A 18 1.86 5.79 -25.10
N ASP A 19 2.40 5.85 -26.31
CA ASP A 19 3.18 4.72 -26.84
C ASP A 19 4.44 4.47 -26.02
N LEU A 20 5.07 5.54 -25.53
CA LEU A 20 6.24 5.47 -24.67
C LEU A 20 5.91 4.89 -23.28
N GLU A 21 4.75 5.22 -22.71
CA GLU A 21 4.27 4.59 -21.46
C GLU A 21 4.10 3.08 -21.64
N ILE A 22 3.50 2.65 -22.75
CA ILE A 22 3.29 1.23 -23.05
C ILE A 22 4.64 0.52 -23.23
N GLU A 23 5.59 1.13 -23.96
CA GLU A 23 6.94 0.58 -24.09
C GLU A 23 7.68 0.51 -22.74
N PHE A 24 7.55 1.54 -21.92
CA PHE A 24 8.13 1.55 -20.56
C PHE A 24 7.53 0.42 -19.71
N HIS A 25 6.22 0.23 -19.69
CA HIS A 25 5.58 -0.84 -18.92
C HIS A 25 6.03 -2.24 -19.40
N ARG A 26 6.21 -2.43 -20.71
CA ARG A 26 6.77 -3.68 -21.25
C ARG A 26 8.22 -3.89 -20.81
N ALA A 27 9.06 -2.87 -20.93
CA ALA A 27 10.44 -2.94 -20.47
C ALA A 27 10.56 -3.13 -18.94
N TYR A 28 9.65 -2.50 -18.17
CA TYR A 28 9.52 -2.73 -16.74
C TYR A 28 9.19 -4.20 -16.46
N TRP A 29 8.16 -4.75 -17.11
CA TRP A 29 7.81 -6.16 -16.99
C TRP A 29 9.01 -7.07 -17.30
N ASP A 30 9.67 -6.86 -18.43
CA ASP A 30 10.81 -7.68 -18.85
C ASP A 30 11.96 -7.64 -17.83
N SER A 31 12.24 -6.47 -17.25
CA SER A 31 13.26 -6.32 -16.21
C SER A 31 12.90 -7.02 -14.90
N GLN A 32 11.62 -7.13 -14.57
CA GLN A 32 11.15 -7.83 -13.37
C GLN A 32 11.06 -9.36 -13.58
N VAL A 33 10.78 -9.78 -14.79
CA VAL A 33 10.73 -11.19 -15.20
C VAL A 33 12.12 -11.79 -15.28
N GLU A 34 13.09 -11.04 -15.83
CA GLU A 34 14.49 -11.45 -15.94
C GLU A 34 15.41 -10.23 -15.85
N ALA A 35 15.95 -9.98 -14.64
CA ALA A 35 16.87 -8.88 -14.39
C ALA A 35 18.22 -9.12 -15.07
N THR A 36 18.48 -8.38 -16.14
CA THR A 36 19.78 -8.34 -16.85
C THR A 36 20.22 -6.88 -16.99
N PRO A 37 21.52 -6.60 -17.19
CA PRO A 37 21.98 -5.24 -17.45
C PRO A 37 21.27 -4.59 -18.66
N GLU A 38 20.90 -5.39 -19.67
CA GLU A 38 20.19 -4.91 -20.85
C GLU A 38 18.73 -4.54 -20.54
N SER A 39 17.97 -5.40 -19.83
CA SER A 39 16.57 -5.13 -19.48
C SER A 39 16.45 -3.96 -18.51
N GLU A 40 17.35 -3.87 -17.52
CA GLU A 40 17.41 -2.74 -16.58
C GLU A 40 17.82 -1.44 -17.29
N GLY A 41 18.80 -1.49 -18.19
CA GLY A 41 19.23 -0.35 -18.97
C GLY A 41 18.10 0.19 -19.88
N ARG A 42 17.38 -0.71 -20.57
CA ARG A 42 16.24 -0.31 -21.42
C ARG A 42 15.12 0.32 -20.61
N ARG A 43 14.77 -0.27 -19.46
CA ARG A 43 13.76 0.31 -18.55
C ARG A 43 14.15 1.72 -18.11
N ALA A 44 15.39 1.90 -17.64
CA ALA A 44 15.89 3.19 -17.16
C ALA A 44 15.90 4.27 -18.26
N GLU A 45 16.28 3.90 -19.49
CA GLU A 45 16.26 4.81 -20.65
C GLU A 45 14.85 5.32 -20.95
N LEU A 46 13.87 4.41 -21.02
CA LEU A 46 12.47 4.75 -21.29
C LEU A 46 11.84 5.57 -20.16
N GLU A 47 12.15 5.24 -18.91
CA GLU A 47 11.69 6.01 -17.75
C GLU A 47 12.21 7.45 -17.78
N LEU A 48 13.48 7.64 -18.09
CA LEU A 48 14.08 8.98 -18.19
C LEU A 48 13.44 9.79 -19.31
N GLU A 49 13.21 9.17 -20.47
CA GLU A 49 12.55 9.84 -21.61
C GLU A 49 11.12 10.24 -21.26
N LEU A 50 10.36 9.35 -20.62
CA LEU A 50 8.99 9.62 -20.18
C LEU A 50 8.93 10.78 -19.18
N ARG A 51 9.81 10.77 -18.18
CA ARG A 51 9.94 11.85 -17.20
C ARG A 51 10.30 13.18 -17.86
N ARG A 52 11.18 13.17 -18.86
CA ARG A 52 11.55 14.38 -19.62
C ARG A 52 10.37 14.96 -20.38
N ILE A 53 9.54 14.13 -21.01
CA ILE A 53 8.36 14.59 -21.75
C ILE A 53 7.31 15.14 -20.77
N LYS A 54 7.05 14.46 -19.67
CA LYS A 54 6.10 14.89 -18.64
C LYS A 54 6.61 16.10 -17.84
N GLY A 55 7.91 16.30 -17.73
CA GLY A 55 8.53 17.45 -17.07
C GLY A 55 8.58 18.73 -17.91
N ASP A 56 7.88 18.80 -19.05
CA ASP A 56 7.81 19.99 -19.91
C ASP A 56 6.98 21.10 -19.24
N PRO A 57 7.60 22.23 -18.81
CA PRO A 57 6.87 23.29 -18.12
C PRO A 57 5.89 24.04 -19.02
N ASP A 58 6.14 24.09 -20.32
CA ASP A 58 5.21 24.72 -21.28
C ASP A 58 3.95 23.88 -21.42
N ALA A 59 4.07 22.55 -21.34
CA ALA A 59 2.93 21.65 -21.34
C ALA A 59 2.06 21.82 -20.06
N LEU A 60 2.68 21.93 -18.89
CA LEU A 60 1.96 22.20 -17.64
C LEU A 60 1.25 23.57 -17.71
N ALA A 61 1.93 24.62 -18.11
CA ALA A 61 1.35 25.96 -18.23
C ALA A 61 0.16 25.98 -19.24
N ALA A 62 0.27 25.25 -20.35
CA ALA A 62 -0.82 25.15 -21.33
C ALA A 62 -2.05 24.42 -20.75
N VAL A 63 -1.84 23.33 -19.97
CA VAL A 63 -2.94 22.59 -19.33
C VAL A 63 -3.59 23.43 -18.23
N GLU A 64 -2.80 24.11 -17.40
CA GLU A 64 -3.32 25.02 -16.36
C GLU A 64 -4.08 26.20 -16.96
N GLY A 65 -3.59 26.77 -18.07
CA GLY A 65 -4.30 27.79 -18.82
C GLY A 65 -5.65 27.29 -19.36
N ALA A 66 -5.68 26.09 -19.93
CA ALA A 66 -6.92 25.49 -20.40
C ALA A 66 -7.94 25.23 -19.28
N LEU A 67 -7.49 24.86 -18.08
CA LEU A 67 -8.34 24.65 -16.90
C LEU A 67 -8.94 25.95 -16.33
N GLN A 68 -8.43 27.15 -16.71
CA GLN A 68 -9.06 28.42 -16.38
C GLN A 68 -10.25 28.74 -17.26
N ASP A 69 -10.37 28.10 -18.43
CA ASP A 69 -11.52 28.25 -19.32
C ASP A 69 -12.75 27.51 -18.76
N ASP A 70 -13.95 27.95 -19.16
CA ASP A 70 -15.21 27.31 -18.77
C ASP A 70 -15.43 26.04 -19.62
N ILE A 71 -14.87 24.91 -19.17
CA ILE A 71 -14.99 23.62 -19.85
C ILE A 71 -16.26 22.92 -19.41
N HIS A 72 -17.23 22.86 -20.32
CA HIS A 72 -18.54 22.25 -20.07
C HIS A 72 -18.58 20.73 -20.22
N GLU A 73 -17.58 20.12 -20.86
CA GLU A 73 -17.47 18.68 -21.05
C GLU A 73 -16.75 18.01 -19.87
N PRO A 74 -17.45 17.26 -19.00
CA PRO A 74 -16.84 16.70 -17.77
C PRO A 74 -15.66 15.78 -18.07
N VAL A 75 -15.76 14.96 -19.13
CA VAL A 75 -14.70 14.02 -19.54
C VAL A 75 -13.43 14.75 -19.97
N LEU A 76 -13.56 15.82 -20.76
CA LEU A 76 -12.43 16.64 -21.19
C LEU A 76 -11.78 17.35 -20.01
N LYS A 77 -12.61 17.94 -19.14
CA LYS A 77 -12.12 18.58 -17.91
C LYS A 77 -11.32 17.60 -17.07
N ARG A 78 -11.87 16.39 -16.85
CA ARG A 78 -11.18 15.36 -16.07
C ARG A 78 -9.86 14.92 -16.70
N GLN A 79 -9.79 14.77 -18.02
CA GLN A 79 -8.53 14.48 -18.71
C GLN A 79 -7.47 15.58 -18.47
N LEU A 80 -7.85 16.85 -18.51
CA LEU A 80 -6.95 17.96 -18.22
C LEU A 80 -6.49 17.96 -16.75
N GLU A 81 -7.38 17.68 -15.79
CA GLU A 81 -7.03 17.54 -14.38
C GLU A 81 -6.02 16.42 -14.15
N VAL A 82 -6.26 15.25 -14.75
CA VAL A 82 -5.33 14.10 -14.68
C VAL A 82 -3.99 14.41 -15.36
N LEU A 83 -4.00 15.11 -16.48
CA LEU A 83 -2.77 15.59 -17.14
C LEU A 83 -2.02 16.57 -16.26
N ARG A 84 -2.71 17.56 -15.67
CA ARG A 84 -2.09 18.53 -14.74
C ARG A 84 -1.34 17.81 -13.64
N LEU A 85 -1.98 16.85 -12.94
CA LEU A 85 -1.35 16.09 -11.86
C LEU A 85 -0.11 15.32 -12.35
N SER A 86 -0.22 14.65 -13.50
CA SER A 86 0.88 13.88 -14.09
C SER A 86 2.06 14.76 -14.53
N LEU A 87 1.78 15.95 -15.07
CA LEU A 87 2.82 16.90 -15.45
C LEU A 87 3.46 17.56 -14.23
N LEU A 88 2.66 17.94 -13.24
CA LEU A 88 3.11 18.59 -12.01
C LEU A 88 4.06 17.69 -11.20
N ASP A 89 3.77 16.39 -11.10
CA ASP A 89 4.63 15.41 -10.44
C ASP A 89 6.05 15.31 -11.08
N ASN A 90 6.19 15.75 -12.31
CA ASN A 90 7.45 15.66 -13.05
C ASN A 90 8.19 17.02 -13.20
N GLN A 91 7.73 18.10 -12.54
CA GLN A 91 8.33 19.45 -12.64
C GLN A 91 9.57 19.63 -11.76
N MET A 92 10.45 18.67 -11.74
CA MET A 92 11.70 18.74 -10.99
C MET A 92 12.84 19.25 -11.86
N GLN A 93 13.64 20.20 -11.33
CA GLN A 93 14.84 20.64 -12.01
C GLN A 93 15.90 19.54 -12.03
N GLU A 94 16.71 19.49 -13.11
CA GLU A 94 17.69 18.40 -13.32
C GLU A 94 18.65 18.20 -12.14
N PRO A 95 19.26 19.26 -11.54
CA PRO A 95 20.17 19.07 -10.40
C PRO A 95 19.47 18.48 -9.15
N GLN A 96 18.22 18.84 -8.90
CA GLN A 96 17.44 18.29 -7.78
C GLN A 96 17.10 16.82 -8.03
N ARG A 97 16.75 16.48 -9.27
CA ARG A 97 16.46 15.10 -9.69
C ARG A 97 17.66 14.19 -9.53
N GLU A 98 18.84 14.63 -10.01
CA GLU A 98 20.08 13.89 -9.86
C GLU A 98 20.41 13.61 -8.39
N LEU A 99 20.29 14.66 -7.54
CA LEU A 99 20.54 14.54 -6.11
C LEU A 99 19.54 13.59 -5.41
N LEU A 100 18.25 13.66 -5.75
CA LEU A 100 17.24 12.74 -5.19
C LEU A 100 17.51 11.29 -5.57
N VAL A 101 17.88 11.03 -6.82
CA VAL A 101 18.24 9.68 -7.29
C VAL A 101 19.49 9.18 -6.57
N GLU A 102 20.51 10.01 -6.44
CA GLU A 102 21.74 9.66 -5.71
C GLU A 102 21.44 9.31 -4.25
N LEU A 103 20.72 10.17 -3.54
CA LEU A 103 20.38 9.97 -2.13
C LEU A 103 19.48 8.74 -1.91
N SER A 104 18.44 8.57 -2.75
CA SER A 104 17.53 7.43 -2.65
C SER A 104 18.25 6.11 -2.91
N SER A 105 19.06 6.05 -3.99
CA SER A 105 19.84 4.86 -4.32
C SER A 105 20.87 4.54 -3.25
N ALA A 106 21.48 5.55 -2.62
CA ALA A 106 22.39 5.34 -1.50
C ALA A 106 21.68 4.76 -0.27
N VAL A 107 20.48 5.24 0.06
CA VAL A 107 19.67 4.69 1.16
C VAL A 107 19.27 3.25 0.85
N GLU A 108 18.77 2.97 -0.35
CA GLU A 108 18.40 1.61 -0.77
C GLU A 108 19.60 0.65 -0.71
N SER A 109 20.76 1.10 -1.16
CA SER A 109 22.01 0.32 -1.10
C SER A 109 22.45 0.05 0.33
N ASP A 110 22.34 1.04 1.22
CA ASP A 110 22.65 0.87 2.63
C ASP A 110 21.70 -0.18 3.26
N PHE A 111 20.40 -0.10 3.04
CA PHE A 111 19.45 -1.12 3.52
C PHE A 111 19.72 -2.51 2.92
N ALA A 112 20.00 -2.60 1.63
CA ALA A 112 20.26 -3.87 0.96
C ALA A 112 21.56 -4.55 1.44
N SER A 113 22.59 -3.76 1.76
CA SER A 113 23.90 -4.25 2.19
C SER A 113 24.08 -4.34 3.69
N PHE A 114 23.31 -3.59 4.48
CA PHE A 114 23.39 -3.62 5.93
C PHE A 114 23.11 -5.02 6.47
N ARG A 115 23.95 -5.44 7.42
CA ARG A 115 23.75 -6.67 8.17
C ARG A 115 24.02 -6.37 9.64
N PRO A 116 23.01 -6.56 10.53
CA PRO A 116 23.18 -6.35 11.96
C PRO A 116 24.28 -7.24 12.54
N GLU A 117 24.98 -6.73 13.54
CA GLU A 117 25.90 -7.54 14.35
C GLU A 117 25.20 -7.96 15.65
N LEU A 118 25.18 -9.27 15.90
CA LEU A 118 24.61 -9.85 17.09
C LEU A 118 25.63 -10.81 17.73
N GLU A 119 26.03 -10.53 18.98
CA GLU A 119 27.00 -11.35 19.73
C GLU A 119 28.32 -11.63 18.98
N GLY A 120 28.80 -10.62 18.23
CA GLY A 120 30.06 -10.69 17.47
C GLY A 120 29.96 -11.45 16.15
N ARG A 121 28.78 -11.74 15.65
CA ARG A 121 28.53 -12.30 14.32
C ARG A 121 27.50 -11.49 13.54
N THR A 122 27.67 -11.44 12.26
CA THR A 122 26.71 -10.85 11.32
C THR A 122 25.50 -11.76 11.20
N VAL A 123 24.28 -11.17 11.26
CA VAL A 123 23.00 -11.87 11.12
C VAL A 123 22.16 -11.26 10.01
N SER A 124 21.15 -11.97 9.55
CA SER A 124 20.16 -11.47 8.60
C SER A 124 18.94 -10.86 9.32
N ASP A 125 18.18 -10.01 8.59
CA ASP A 125 16.91 -9.47 9.09
C ASP A 125 15.93 -10.60 9.44
N ASN A 126 15.86 -11.67 8.63
CA ASN A 126 15.04 -12.83 8.94
C ASN A 126 15.40 -13.51 10.27
N GLU A 127 16.71 -13.53 10.62
CA GLU A 127 17.16 -14.08 11.89
C GLU A 127 16.79 -13.17 13.06
N ILE A 128 16.88 -11.85 12.90
CA ILE A 128 16.38 -10.87 13.88
C ILE A 128 14.88 -11.09 14.10
N ASP A 129 14.10 -11.16 13.02
CA ASP A 129 12.66 -11.38 13.10
C ASP A 129 12.31 -12.70 13.79
N GLU A 130 13.06 -13.77 13.50
CA GLU A 130 12.86 -15.06 14.17
C GLU A 130 13.18 -14.97 15.66
N ILE A 131 14.27 -14.29 16.05
CA ILE A 131 14.60 -14.07 17.47
C ILE A 131 13.49 -13.28 18.16
N LEU A 132 13.02 -12.18 17.57
CA LEU A 132 11.95 -11.35 18.13
C LEU A 132 10.60 -12.08 18.17
N ARG A 133 10.37 -13.06 17.31
CA ARG A 133 9.16 -13.85 17.29
C ARG A 133 9.18 -15.00 18.31
N SER A 134 10.29 -15.75 18.37
CA SER A 134 10.33 -17.04 19.04
C SER A 134 11.13 -17.09 20.33
N SER A 135 12.22 -16.31 20.47
CA SER A 135 13.10 -16.38 21.65
C SER A 135 12.40 -16.00 22.95
N ASN A 136 12.71 -16.74 24.04
CA ASN A 136 12.28 -16.41 25.39
C ASN A 136 13.36 -15.68 26.20
N ASP A 137 14.54 -15.44 25.64
CA ASP A 137 15.63 -14.71 26.28
C ASP A 137 15.47 -13.20 26.04
N PRO A 138 15.16 -12.39 27.10
CA PRO A 138 14.95 -10.96 26.94
C PRO A 138 16.21 -10.19 26.55
N ASP A 139 17.40 -10.66 26.97
CA ASP A 139 18.67 -10.00 26.67
C ASP A 139 19.06 -10.22 25.20
N LEU A 140 18.89 -11.43 24.68
CA LEU A 140 19.06 -11.73 23.26
C LEU A 140 18.08 -10.93 22.39
N ARG A 141 16.81 -10.85 22.78
CA ARG A 141 15.79 -10.06 22.09
C ARG A 141 16.15 -8.58 22.07
N ARG A 142 16.61 -8.05 23.21
CA ARG A 142 17.07 -6.67 23.29
C ARG A 142 18.23 -6.40 22.34
N SER A 143 19.24 -7.23 22.35
CA SER A 143 20.40 -7.10 21.47
C SER A 143 19.99 -7.19 20.01
N ALA A 144 19.08 -8.10 19.64
CA ALA A 144 18.55 -8.25 18.30
C ALA A 144 17.75 -7.01 17.85
N TRP A 145 16.89 -6.48 18.74
CA TRP A 145 16.13 -5.27 18.45
C TRP A 145 17.04 -4.05 18.30
N GLU A 146 18.01 -3.85 19.21
CA GLU A 146 18.98 -2.75 19.12
C GLU A 146 19.79 -2.83 17.80
N ALA A 147 20.28 -4.01 17.45
CA ALA A 147 21.00 -4.25 16.20
C ALA A 147 20.16 -3.94 14.94
N SER A 148 18.87 -4.29 14.95
CA SER A 148 17.96 -3.96 13.84
C SER A 148 17.77 -2.45 13.61
N LYS A 149 18.05 -1.61 14.63
CA LYS A 149 17.91 -0.16 14.57
C LYS A 149 19.17 0.56 14.10
N GLU A 150 20.31 -0.11 14.04
CA GLU A 150 21.59 0.51 13.67
C GLU A 150 21.57 1.07 12.23
N VAL A 151 20.84 0.44 11.31
CA VAL A 151 20.67 0.97 9.95
C VAL A 151 20.06 2.38 9.96
N GLY A 152 19.18 2.68 10.93
CA GLY A 152 18.60 4.01 11.08
C GLY A 152 19.67 5.09 11.32
N ALA A 153 20.67 4.82 12.16
CA ALA A 153 21.77 5.75 12.39
C ALA A 153 22.64 5.97 11.13
N LEU A 154 22.75 4.93 10.29
CA LEU A 154 23.48 5.01 9.03
C LEU A 154 22.80 5.92 8.00
N VAL A 155 21.47 5.87 7.91
CA VAL A 155 20.70 6.53 6.83
C VAL A 155 20.01 7.83 7.25
N ALA A 156 19.82 8.10 8.53
CA ALA A 156 19.02 9.24 9.03
C ALA A 156 19.43 10.60 8.42
N GLY A 157 20.72 10.84 8.27
CA GLY A 157 21.23 12.07 7.65
C GLY A 157 20.77 12.22 6.19
N ARG A 158 20.80 11.13 5.42
CA ARG A 158 20.34 11.14 4.02
C ARG A 158 18.82 11.26 3.92
N VAL A 159 18.06 10.64 4.84
CA VAL A 159 16.60 10.77 4.86
C VAL A 159 16.18 12.21 5.14
N ARG A 160 16.87 12.90 6.08
CA ARG A 160 16.65 14.34 6.31
C ARG A 160 16.99 15.17 5.07
N GLU A 161 18.09 14.85 4.38
CA GLU A 161 18.46 15.52 3.13
C GLU A 161 17.45 15.30 2.01
N LEU A 162 16.96 14.07 1.85
CA LEU A 162 15.84 13.78 0.94
C LEU A 162 14.61 14.66 1.24
N ALA A 163 14.25 14.78 2.51
CA ALA A 163 13.13 15.65 2.90
C ALA A 163 13.37 17.13 2.56
N ARG A 164 14.60 17.64 2.77
CA ARG A 164 14.96 19.02 2.38
C ARG A 164 14.85 19.25 0.88
N VAL A 165 15.46 18.38 0.06
CA VAL A 165 15.45 18.51 -1.40
C VAL A 165 14.03 18.43 -1.94
N ARG A 166 13.21 17.50 -1.43
CA ARG A 166 11.79 17.40 -1.77
C ARG A 166 11.01 18.65 -1.38
N ASN A 167 11.26 19.22 -0.20
CA ASN A 167 10.65 20.45 0.26
C ASN A 167 11.06 21.67 -0.59
N GLU A 168 12.32 21.75 -1.02
CA GLU A 168 12.78 22.80 -1.93
C GLU A 168 12.03 22.72 -3.26
N MET A 169 11.95 21.55 -3.86
CA MET A 169 11.16 21.31 -5.07
C MET A 169 9.70 21.73 -4.91
N ALA A 170 9.06 21.32 -3.82
CA ALA A 170 7.67 21.67 -3.56
C ALA A 170 7.47 23.19 -3.43
N ARG A 171 8.41 23.90 -2.77
CA ARG A 171 8.39 25.37 -2.64
C ARG A 171 8.59 26.08 -3.97
N ASP A 172 9.46 25.56 -4.84
CA ASP A 172 9.63 26.08 -6.20
C ASP A 172 8.33 26.03 -7.02
N LEU A 173 7.45 25.07 -6.69
CA LEU A 173 6.12 24.89 -7.28
C LEU A 173 5.00 25.60 -6.50
N GLY A 174 5.34 26.38 -5.46
CA GLY A 174 4.39 27.18 -4.68
C GLY A 174 3.73 26.47 -3.50
N TYR A 175 4.17 25.27 -3.15
CA TYR A 175 3.68 24.53 -1.99
C TYR A 175 4.49 24.86 -0.72
N PRO A 176 3.91 24.75 0.48
CA PRO A 176 4.65 24.98 1.72
C PRO A 176 5.75 23.94 1.96
N ASP A 177 5.47 22.70 1.63
CA ASP A 177 6.36 21.54 1.76
C ASP A 177 5.93 20.40 0.79
N TYR A 178 6.73 19.34 0.77
CA TYR A 178 6.49 18.18 -0.08
C TYR A 178 5.29 17.34 0.38
N TYR A 179 5.01 17.29 1.69
CA TYR A 179 3.88 16.52 2.21
C TYR A 179 2.57 17.04 1.62
N ARG A 180 2.36 18.38 1.69
CA ARG A 180 1.19 19.04 1.11
C ARG A 180 1.10 18.87 -0.39
N MET A 181 2.22 19.04 -1.11
CA MET A 181 2.28 18.82 -2.55
C MET A 181 1.90 17.38 -2.91
N SER A 182 2.47 16.39 -2.22
CA SER A 182 2.21 14.97 -2.49
C SER A 182 0.76 14.59 -2.24
N LEU A 183 0.10 15.17 -1.22
CA LEU A 183 -1.33 14.97 -1.00
C LEU A 183 -2.18 15.63 -2.09
N ASP A 184 -1.82 16.84 -2.55
CA ASP A 184 -2.54 17.50 -3.66
C ASP A 184 -2.46 16.68 -4.95
N LEU A 185 -1.28 16.10 -5.25
CA LEU A 185 -1.11 15.16 -6.37
C LEU A 185 -1.98 13.90 -6.26
N GLN A 186 -2.38 13.54 -5.06
CA GLN A 186 -3.29 12.44 -4.74
C GLN A 186 -4.76 12.90 -4.66
N GLU A 187 -5.05 14.16 -4.99
CA GLU A 187 -6.38 14.78 -4.85
C GLU A 187 -6.94 14.64 -3.43
N MET A 188 -6.06 14.72 -2.43
CA MET A 188 -6.38 14.46 -1.02
C MET A 188 -6.14 15.71 -0.16
N PRO A 189 -7.19 16.38 0.34
CA PRO A 189 -7.02 17.49 1.27
C PRO A 189 -6.36 17.00 2.58
N GLU A 190 -5.30 17.69 3.02
CA GLU A 190 -4.59 17.33 4.25
C GLU A 190 -5.51 17.37 5.47
N GLU A 191 -6.34 18.39 5.59
CA GLU A 191 -7.30 18.54 6.70
C GLU A 191 -8.24 17.33 6.76
N TRP A 192 -8.79 16.93 5.61
CA TRP A 192 -9.65 15.74 5.54
C TRP A 192 -8.91 14.47 5.99
N LEU A 193 -7.66 14.28 5.52
CA LEU A 193 -6.88 13.10 5.90
C LEU A 193 -6.68 13.05 7.42
N PHE A 194 -6.31 14.17 8.04
CA PHE A 194 -6.07 14.20 9.49
C PHE A 194 -7.35 14.11 10.31
N ASP A 195 -8.47 14.67 9.84
CA ASP A 195 -9.79 14.45 10.47
C ASP A 195 -10.16 12.96 10.50
N VAL A 196 -9.91 12.25 9.39
CA VAL A 196 -10.13 10.79 9.32
C VAL A 196 -9.17 10.03 10.24
N MET A 197 -7.88 10.39 10.28
CA MET A 197 -6.90 9.75 11.16
C MET A 197 -7.21 9.99 12.65
N GLU A 198 -7.59 11.21 13.03
CA GLU A 198 -8.00 11.54 14.40
C GLU A 198 -9.28 10.79 14.79
N ARG A 199 -10.25 10.70 13.90
CA ARG A 199 -11.48 9.93 14.14
C ARG A 199 -11.15 8.45 14.36
N LEU A 200 -10.28 7.88 13.53
CA LEU A 200 -9.84 6.49 13.69
C LEU A 200 -9.07 6.28 14.99
N GLU A 201 -8.17 7.19 15.36
CA GLU A 201 -7.46 7.14 16.63
C GLU A 201 -8.42 7.05 17.81
N GLN A 202 -9.44 7.95 17.84
CA GLN A 202 -10.47 7.98 18.88
C GLN A 202 -11.27 6.68 18.94
N LEU A 203 -11.73 6.19 17.78
CA LEU A 203 -12.56 4.98 17.71
C LEU A 203 -11.81 3.69 18.08
N THR A 204 -10.50 3.66 17.85
CA THR A 204 -9.66 2.48 18.14
C THR A 204 -8.93 2.56 19.46
N GLU A 205 -9.02 3.67 20.21
CA GLU A 205 -8.25 3.85 21.46
C GLU A 205 -8.62 2.82 22.52
N GLU A 206 -9.90 2.71 22.87
CA GLU A 206 -10.36 1.77 23.91
C GLU A 206 -10.19 0.31 23.47
N PRO A 207 -10.65 -0.11 22.27
CA PRO A 207 -10.44 -1.48 21.79
C PRO A 207 -8.96 -1.89 21.73
N PHE A 208 -8.08 -0.98 21.30
CA PHE A 208 -6.65 -1.23 21.27
C PHE A 208 -6.04 -1.34 22.65
N ARG A 209 -6.43 -0.47 23.58
CA ARG A 209 -5.97 -0.50 24.97
C ARG A 209 -6.34 -1.82 25.66
N ASP A 210 -7.55 -2.30 25.45
CA ASP A 210 -8.02 -3.55 26.03
C ASP A 210 -7.25 -4.75 25.47
N TRP A 211 -7.16 -4.85 24.15
CA TRP A 211 -6.38 -5.89 23.48
C TRP A 211 -4.89 -5.85 23.89
N LYS A 212 -4.31 -4.66 23.91
CA LYS A 212 -2.90 -4.42 24.27
C LYS A 212 -2.63 -4.81 25.73
N SER A 213 -3.56 -4.50 26.64
CA SER A 213 -3.46 -4.88 28.05
C SER A 213 -3.38 -6.40 28.24
N ASP A 214 -4.19 -7.15 27.49
CA ASP A 214 -4.15 -8.61 27.50
C ASP A 214 -2.85 -9.17 26.92
N LEU A 215 -2.39 -8.60 25.80
CA LEU A 215 -1.09 -8.94 25.23
C LEU A 215 0.04 -8.67 26.22
N ASP A 216 0.07 -7.49 26.83
CA ASP A 216 1.10 -7.07 27.79
C ASP A 216 1.11 -7.95 29.04
N ARG A 217 -0.04 -8.37 29.52
CA ARG A 217 -0.13 -9.32 30.63
C ARG A 217 0.56 -10.65 30.30
N ARG A 218 0.25 -11.21 29.12
CA ARG A 218 0.89 -12.47 28.63
C ARG A 218 2.39 -12.32 28.44
N LEU A 219 2.84 -11.17 27.88
CA LEU A 219 4.27 -10.91 27.69
C LEU A 219 5.01 -10.72 29.03
N ARG A 220 4.40 -10.05 30.03
CA ARG A 220 4.98 -9.94 31.37
C ARG A 220 5.13 -11.31 32.05
N GLU A 221 4.15 -12.18 31.89
CA GLU A 221 4.22 -13.57 32.37
C GLU A 221 5.32 -14.33 31.63
N ARG A 222 5.36 -14.28 30.29
CA ARG A 222 6.34 -14.95 29.43
C ARG A 222 7.77 -14.58 29.79
N PHE A 223 8.05 -13.29 29.98
CA PHE A 223 9.39 -12.77 30.22
C PHE A 223 9.70 -12.54 31.71
N SER A 224 8.79 -12.86 32.61
CA SER A 224 8.92 -12.63 34.05
C SER A 224 9.36 -11.20 34.41
N THR A 225 8.80 -10.20 33.73
CA THR A 225 9.13 -8.77 33.88
C THR A 225 7.91 -7.94 34.23
N GLN A 226 8.11 -6.82 34.92
CA GLN A 226 7.03 -5.84 35.17
C GLN A 226 6.97 -4.76 34.08
N GLN A 227 8.12 -4.47 33.46
CA GLN A 227 8.23 -3.44 32.43
C GLN A 227 8.49 -4.07 31.08
N LEU A 228 7.66 -3.71 30.09
CA LEU A 228 7.83 -4.10 28.70
C LEU A 228 8.48 -2.97 27.90
N TYR A 229 9.34 -3.35 26.98
CA TYR A 229 10.03 -2.49 26.03
C TYR A 229 9.86 -3.04 24.60
N PRO A 230 10.25 -2.32 23.55
CA PRO A 230 10.01 -2.72 22.16
C PRO A 230 10.46 -4.15 21.82
N TRP A 231 11.56 -4.61 22.38
CA TRP A 231 12.10 -5.97 22.15
C TRP A 231 11.26 -7.12 22.74
N HIS A 232 10.24 -6.83 23.53
CA HIS A 232 9.33 -7.86 24.02
C HIS A 232 8.21 -8.18 23.02
N TYR A 233 8.03 -7.36 21.97
CA TYR A 233 7.04 -7.58 20.91
C TYR A 233 7.65 -8.37 19.75
N ALA A 234 6.82 -8.84 18.82
CA ALA A 234 7.18 -9.85 17.83
C ALA A 234 8.01 -9.33 16.64
N ASP A 235 8.15 -8.02 16.49
CA ASP A 235 8.90 -7.39 15.40
C ASP A 235 9.50 -6.04 15.84
N PRO A 236 10.46 -5.48 15.08
CA PRO A 236 11.16 -4.26 15.47
C PRO A 236 10.30 -3.00 15.62
N PHE A 237 9.07 -2.98 15.08
CA PHE A 237 8.21 -1.79 15.04
C PHE A 237 6.83 -2.01 15.68
N PHE A 238 6.56 -3.19 16.19
CA PHE A 238 5.25 -3.59 16.69
C PHE A 238 4.16 -3.37 15.63
N GLN A 239 4.42 -3.86 14.42
CA GLN A 239 3.52 -3.82 13.27
C GLN A 239 2.94 -5.19 12.89
N GLN A 240 3.38 -6.27 13.57
CA GLN A 240 2.92 -7.63 13.36
C GLN A 240 2.39 -8.23 14.68
N THR A 241 1.23 -8.89 14.59
CA THR A 241 0.71 -9.64 15.75
C THR A 241 1.64 -10.80 16.10
N PRO A 242 1.82 -11.08 17.41
CA PRO A 242 2.54 -12.26 17.84
C PRO A 242 1.93 -13.54 17.26
N PRO A 243 2.73 -14.57 16.99
CA PRO A 243 2.24 -15.83 16.38
C PRO A 243 1.36 -16.67 17.32
N ASP A 244 1.15 -16.21 18.55
CA ASP A 244 0.39 -16.94 19.57
C ASP A 244 -1.06 -17.19 19.14
N GLY A 245 -1.38 -18.45 18.81
CA GLY A 245 -2.73 -18.87 18.49
C GLY A 245 -3.19 -18.63 17.05
N ARG A 246 -2.31 -18.24 16.12
CA ARG A 246 -2.68 -18.19 14.70
C ARG A 246 -2.98 -19.59 14.19
N VAL A 247 -4.20 -19.74 13.68
CA VAL A 247 -4.55 -20.92 12.89
C VAL A 247 -3.78 -20.85 11.58
N SER A 248 -2.90 -21.81 11.34
CA SER A 248 -2.26 -21.98 10.03
C SER A 248 -3.20 -22.77 9.13
N LEU A 249 -3.41 -22.27 7.93
CA LEU A 249 -4.12 -22.96 6.86
C LEU A 249 -3.16 -23.65 5.88
N ASP A 250 -1.85 -23.65 6.15
CA ASP A 250 -0.83 -24.20 5.26
C ASP A 250 -1.11 -25.67 4.88
N ASP A 251 -1.38 -26.53 5.88
CA ASP A 251 -1.66 -27.94 5.63
C ASP A 251 -2.94 -28.15 4.78
N ALA A 252 -3.94 -27.30 4.98
CA ALA A 252 -5.20 -27.37 4.26
C ALA A 252 -5.07 -26.86 2.81
N LEU A 253 -4.17 -25.90 2.57
CA LEU A 253 -4.01 -25.24 1.27
C LEU A 253 -2.79 -25.70 0.48
N GLN A 254 -1.91 -26.54 1.04
CA GLN A 254 -0.67 -26.98 0.39
C GLN A 254 -0.87 -27.72 -0.95
N ASN A 255 -2.03 -28.34 -1.16
CA ASN A 255 -2.35 -29.10 -2.38
C ASN A 255 -3.36 -28.39 -3.28
N VAL A 256 -3.66 -27.13 -3.01
CA VAL A 256 -4.64 -26.35 -3.79
C VAL A 256 -3.92 -25.39 -4.72
N SER A 257 -4.38 -25.31 -5.97
CA SER A 257 -3.85 -24.34 -6.94
C SER A 257 -4.35 -22.93 -6.62
N ALA A 258 -3.44 -22.00 -6.31
CA ALA A 258 -3.79 -20.61 -6.07
C ALA A 258 -4.50 -19.99 -7.29
N SER A 259 -4.02 -20.27 -8.52
CA SER A 259 -4.64 -19.78 -9.76
C SER A 259 -6.07 -20.31 -9.96
N GLU A 260 -6.33 -21.59 -9.61
CA GLU A 260 -7.68 -22.12 -9.67
C GLU A 260 -8.62 -21.48 -8.64
N LEU A 261 -8.12 -21.19 -7.43
CA LEU A 261 -8.90 -20.48 -6.41
C LEU A 261 -9.22 -19.05 -6.87
N CYS A 262 -8.27 -18.34 -7.48
CA CYS A 262 -8.52 -17.03 -8.08
C CYS A 262 -9.58 -17.11 -9.17
N SER A 263 -9.44 -18.05 -10.13
CA SER A 263 -10.43 -18.24 -11.20
C SER A 263 -11.83 -18.55 -10.66
N LYS A 264 -11.96 -19.37 -9.64
CA LYS A 264 -13.25 -19.69 -8.99
C LYS A 264 -13.83 -18.47 -8.27
N THR A 265 -13.00 -17.75 -7.53
CA THR A 265 -13.42 -16.57 -6.76
C THR A 265 -13.98 -15.50 -7.68
N PHE A 266 -13.18 -15.03 -8.63
CA PHE A 266 -13.59 -13.96 -9.55
C PHE A 266 -14.62 -14.41 -10.58
N GLY A 267 -14.57 -15.68 -11.01
CA GLY A 267 -15.62 -16.27 -11.83
C GLY A 267 -16.99 -16.29 -11.15
N SER A 268 -17.04 -16.45 -9.81
CA SER A 268 -18.28 -16.31 -9.03
C SER A 268 -18.83 -14.89 -9.02
N TRP A 269 -17.97 -13.88 -9.20
CA TRP A 269 -18.34 -12.46 -9.38
C TRP A 269 -18.68 -12.12 -10.84
N GLY A 270 -18.50 -13.07 -11.77
CA GLY A 270 -18.73 -12.87 -13.20
C GLY A 270 -17.54 -12.25 -13.94
N ILE A 271 -16.35 -12.25 -13.32
CA ILE A 271 -15.10 -11.72 -13.89
C ILE A 271 -14.21 -12.88 -14.31
N ASP A 272 -13.81 -12.90 -15.59
CA ASP A 272 -12.93 -13.92 -16.15
C ASP A 272 -11.46 -13.46 -16.12
N LEU A 273 -10.63 -14.15 -15.34
CA LEU A 273 -9.19 -13.90 -15.23
C LEU A 273 -8.36 -14.76 -16.20
N GLY A 274 -8.96 -15.53 -17.10
CA GLY A 274 -8.23 -16.48 -17.95
C GLY A 274 -7.09 -15.82 -18.72
N SER A 275 -7.36 -14.73 -19.45
CA SER A 275 -6.34 -14.00 -20.21
C SER A 275 -5.25 -13.39 -19.34
N VAL A 276 -5.59 -12.94 -18.13
CA VAL A 276 -4.62 -12.39 -17.17
C VAL A 276 -3.67 -13.49 -16.71
N LEU A 277 -4.20 -14.61 -16.24
CA LEU A 277 -3.39 -15.73 -15.74
C LEU A 277 -2.50 -16.34 -16.83
N ASP A 278 -3.00 -16.42 -18.08
CA ASP A 278 -2.22 -16.91 -19.22
C ASP A 278 -1.06 -15.98 -19.60
N ALA A 279 -1.21 -14.66 -19.41
CA ALA A 279 -0.18 -13.65 -19.68
C ALA A 279 0.80 -13.43 -18.51
N SER A 280 0.52 -14.05 -17.34
CA SER A 280 1.23 -13.84 -16.09
C SER A 280 2.47 -14.73 -15.95
N ASP A 281 3.38 -14.33 -15.07
CA ASP A 281 4.56 -15.07 -14.69
C ASP A 281 4.48 -15.40 -13.19
N LEU A 282 4.06 -16.65 -12.88
CA LEU A 282 3.60 -17.01 -11.55
C LEU A 282 4.59 -17.83 -10.70
N PHE A 283 5.63 -18.40 -11.30
CA PHE A 283 6.49 -19.34 -10.58
C PHE A 283 7.90 -18.80 -10.33
N PRO A 284 8.55 -19.19 -9.20
CA PRO A 284 9.89 -18.72 -8.86
C PRO A 284 10.95 -19.24 -9.83
N ARG A 285 11.93 -18.40 -10.15
CA ARG A 285 13.17 -18.77 -10.86
C ARG A 285 14.26 -17.74 -10.57
N ASP A 286 15.47 -18.05 -10.98
CA ASP A 286 16.63 -17.16 -10.84
C ASP A 286 16.40 -15.84 -11.61
N ARG A 287 16.96 -14.76 -11.09
CA ARG A 287 16.90 -13.40 -11.66
C ARG A 287 15.51 -12.78 -11.82
N LYS A 288 14.50 -13.36 -11.25
CA LYS A 288 13.16 -12.84 -11.20
C LYS A 288 12.93 -12.03 -9.93
N CYS A 289 12.20 -10.93 -10.03
CA CYS A 289 11.76 -10.13 -8.88
C CYS A 289 11.04 -11.02 -7.86
N GLN A 290 11.39 -10.85 -6.57
CA GLN A 290 10.84 -11.66 -5.47
C GLN A 290 9.49 -11.14 -4.95
N HIS A 291 9.15 -9.89 -5.27
CA HIS A 291 7.88 -9.28 -4.91
C HIS A 291 6.81 -9.61 -5.96
N ALA A 292 5.59 -9.90 -5.51
CA ALA A 292 4.45 -10.00 -6.39
C ALA A 292 3.92 -8.62 -6.73
N PHE A 293 3.36 -8.46 -7.91
CA PHE A 293 2.61 -7.27 -8.33
C PHE A 293 1.72 -7.57 -9.53
N CYS A 294 0.67 -6.78 -9.71
CA CYS A 294 -0.13 -6.69 -10.90
C CYS A 294 0.30 -5.49 -11.75
N LEU A 295 0.35 -5.64 -13.06
CA LEU A 295 0.70 -4.57 -14.01
C LEU A 295 -0.32 -4.50 -15.16
N ASN A 296 -0.95 -3.34 -15.32
CA ASN A 296 -1.71 -3.00 -16.52
C ASN A 296 -0.76 -2.36 -17.53
N VAL A 297 -0.39 -3.10 -18.56
CA VAL A 297 0.66 -2.72 -19.51
C VAL A 297 0.20 -1.60 -20.44
N ASP A 298 -1.00 -1.73 -21.01
CA ASP A 298 -1.47 -0.87 -22.11
C ASP A 298 -2.78 -0.13 -21.83
N ARG A 299 -3.40 -0.39 -20.70
CA ARG A 299 -4.74 0.09 -20.34
C ARG A 299 -5.83 -0.30 -21.35
N ASP A 300 -5.61 -1.42 -22.04
CA ASP A 300 -6.52 -1.92 -23.09
C ASP A 300 -6.67 -3.45 -23.05
N GLY A 301 -6.34 -4.07 -21.90
CA GLY A 301 -6.56 -5.48 -21.62
C GLY A 301 -5.29 -6.32 -21.43
N ASP A 302 -4.09 -5.80 -21.69
CA ASP A 302 -2.83 -6.46 -21.35
C ASP A 302 -2.52 -6.25 -19.86
N VAL A 303 -3.13 -7.08 -19.03
CA VAL A 303 -2.93 -7.07 -17.57
C VAL A 303 -2.23 -8.36 -17.16
N ARG A 304 -1.18 -8.25 -16.35
CA ARG A 304 -0.30 -9.36 -15.98
C ARG A 304 0.00 -9.36 -14.49
N ILE A 305 0.15 -10.55 -13.90
CA ILE A 305 0.59 -10.76 -12.52
C ILE A 305 1.98 -11.40 -12.53
N LEU A 306 2.92 -10.80 -11.80
CA LEU A 306 4.18 -11.42 -11.46
C LEU A 306 4.09 -11.95 -10.03
N ALA A 307 4.40 -13.24 -9.82
CA ALA A 307 4.38 -13.88 -8.51
C ALA A 307 5.45 -14.97 -8.42
N ASN A 308 5.69 -15.50 -7.21
CA ASN A 308 6.62 -16.61 -6.99
C ASN A 308 5.91 -17.71 -6.21
N VAL A 309 4.83 -18.24 -6.78
CA VAL A 309 3.91 -19.15 -6.15
C VAL A 309 4.58 -20.45 -5.75
N VAL A 310 4.53 -20.75 -4.45
CA VAL A 310 4.83 -22.06 -3.88
C VAL A 310 3.63 -22.50 -3.02
N PRO A 311 3.46 -23.81 -2.75
CA PRO A 311 2.36 -24.29 -1.92
C PRO A 311 2.28 -23.60 -0.56
N GLY A 312 1.08 -23.29 -0.09
CA GLY A 312 0.82 -22.72 1.23
C GLY A 312 -0.11 -21.52 1.22
N GLU A 313 -0.58 -21.17 2.38
CA GLU A 313 -1.54 -20.12 2.67
C GLU A 313 -1.11 -18.77 2.11
N ARG A 314 0.14 -18.38 2.36
CA ARG A 314 0.68 -17.09 1.95
C ARG A 314 0.50 -16.80 0.46
N TRP A 315 0.79 -17.77 -0.39
CA TRP A 315 0.72 -17.55 -1.84
C TRP A 315 -0.69 -17.59 -2.40
N VAL A 316 -1.62 -18.25 -1.71
CA VAL A 316 -3.05 -18.13 -2.03
C VAL A 316 -3.52 -16.71 -1.72
N GLU A 317 -3.16 -16.16 -0.56
CA GLU A 317 -3.49 -14.78 -0.17
C GLU A 317 -2.93 -13.76 -1.15
N VAL A 318 -1.62 -13.85 -1.47
CA VAL A 318 -0.95 -12.96 -2.42
C VAL A 318 -1.60 -13.04 -3.81
N MET A 319 -1.88 -14.25 -4.31
CA MET A 319 -2.52 -14.42 -5.61
C MET A 319 -3.94 -13.86 -5.65
N LEU A 320 -4.72 -14.00 -4.58
CA LEU A 320 -6.04 -13.36 -4.47
C LEU A 320 -5.92 -11.83 -4.46
N HIS A 321 -4.95 -11.29 -3.72
CA HIS A 321 -4.67 -9.85 -3.66
C HIS A 321 -4.32 -9.30 -5.05
N GLU A 322 -3.32 -9.85 -5.73
CA GLU A 322 -2.91 -9.40 -7.07
C GLU A 322 -4.01 -9.61 -8.12
N SER A 323 -4.80 -10.67 -7.97
CA SER A 323 -5.98 -10.90 -8.82
C SER A 323 -7.08 -9.86 -8.58
N GLY A 324 -7.15 -9.25 -7.38
CA GLY A 324 -8.04 -8.13 -7.09
C GLY A 324 -7.68 -6.89 -7.91
N HIS A 325 -6.40 -6.53 -7.98
CA HIS A 325 -5.91 -5.49 -8.87
C HIS A 325 -6.21 -5.79 -10.33
N ALA A 326 -5.93 -7.02 -10.77
CA ALA A 326 -6.17 -7.44 -12.14
C ALA A 326 -7.66 -7.39 -12.51
N ALA A 327 -8.55 -7.85 -11.63
CA ALA A 327 -10.00 -7.79 -11.83
C ALA A 327 -10.50 -6.35 -11.98
N TYR A 328 -9.95 -5.41 -11.19
CA TYR A 328 -10.22 -3.99 -11.35
C TYR A 328 -9.81 -3.53 -12.74
N ASP A 329 -8.55 -3.73 -13.11
CA ASP A 329 -7.95 -3.19 -14.33
C ASP A 329 -8.62 -3.69 -15.61
N ILE A 330 -8.94 -5.00 -15.71
CA ILE A 330 -9.64 -5.56 -16.88
C ILE A 330 -11.12 -5.18 -16.96
N SER A 331 -11.69 -4.65 -15.87
CA SER A 331 -13.11 -4.27 -15.79
C SER A 331 -13.34 -2.77 -15.97
N ILE A 332 -12.29 -1.95 -16.15
CA ILE A 332 -12.41 -0.54 -16.51
C ILE A 332 -13.06 -0.44 -17.90
N ASP A 333 -14.02 0.50 -18.09
CA ASP A 333 -14.69 0.67 -19.37
C ASP A 333 -13.69 1.05 -20.49
N PRO A 334 -13.48 0.18 -21.50
CA PRO A 334 -12.54 0.45 -22.58
C PRO A 334 -12.95 1.61 -23.49
N LYS A 335 -14.16 2.15 -23.33
CA LYS A 335 -14.63 3.35 -24.04
C LYS A 335 -14.12 4.65 -23.44
N LEU A 336 -13.61 4.62 -22.21
CA LEU A 336 -12.98 5.79 -21.62
C LEU A 336 -11.76 6.22 -22.43
N PRO A 337 -11.43 7.52 -22.46
CA PRO A 337 -10.15 7.98 -22.98
C PRO A 337 -8.98 7.30 -22.26
N TYR A 338 -7.87 7.08 -22.95
CA TYR A 338 -6.68 6.39 -22.41
C TYR A 338 -6.21 6.95 -21.05
N LEU A 339 -6.22 8.27 -20.90
CA LEU A 339 -5.82 8.94 -19.65
C LEU A 339 -6.66 8.55 -18.44
N LEU A 340 -7.92 8.19 -18.67
CA LEU A 340 -8.88 7.84 -17.63
C LEU A 340 -9.03 6.32 -17.41
N ARG A 341 -8.38 5.47 -18.25
CA ARG A 341 -8.39 4.00 -18.11
C ARG A 341 -7.40 3.54 -17.04
N ARG A 342 -7.60 3.99 -15.81
CA ARG A 342 -6.83 3.60 -14.63
C ARG A 342 -7.70 3.77 -13.39
N PRO A 343 -7.39 3.13 -12.26
CA PRO A 343 -8.11 3.37 -11.01
C PRO A 343 -8.12 4.85 -10.62
N ALA A 344 -9.20 5.30 -9.98
CA ALA A 344 -9.35 6.68 -9.52
C ALA A 344 -8.25 7.08 -8.52
N HIS A 345 -7.80 6.13 -7.70
CA HIS A 345 -6.67 6.30 -6.79
C HIS A 345 -6.05 4.95 -6.45
N ILE A 346 -4.78 4.95 -5.97
CA ILE A 346 -4.08 3.73 -5.59
C ILE A 346 -4.79 2.98 -4.46
N PHE A 347 -5.26 3.68 -3.41
CA PHE A 347 -5.95 3.01 -2.32
C PHE A 347 -7.32 2.43 -2.72
N VAL A 348 -7.92 2.87 -3.84
CA VAL A 348 -9.19 2.31 -4.34
C VAL A 348 -8.97 0.92 -4.94
N THR A 349 -7.94 0.76 -5.77
CA THR A 349 -7.58 -0.57 -6.27
C THR A 349 -7.01 -1.46 -5.15
N GLU A 350 -6.26 -0.87 -4.21
CA GLU A 350 -5.79 -1.55 -3.01
C GLU A 350 -6.93 -2.12 -2.16
N ALA A 351 -8.03 -1.37 -2.00
CA ALA A 351 -9.21 -1.86 -1.28
C ALA A 351 -9.77 -3.15 -1.88
N ILE A 352 -9.80 -3.28 -3.21
CA ILE A 352 -10.26 -4.49 -3.89
C ILE A 352 -9.28 -5.65 -3.69
N ALA A 353 -7.98 -5.37 -3.76
CA ALA A 353 -6.93 -6.35 -3.49
C ALA A 353 -7.00 -6.84 -2.03
N ILE A 354 -7.20 -5.94 -1.06
CA ILE A 354 -7.41 -6.26 0.35
C ILE A 354 -8.66 -7.13 0.55
N ILE A 355 -9.80 -6.75 -0.03
CA ILE A 355 -11.03 -7.57 0.01
C ILE A 355 -10.73 -8.99 -0.48
N SER A 356 -10.07 -9.09 -1.63
CA SER A 356 -9.77 -10.37 -2.27
C SER A 356 -8.80 -11.22 -1.45
N GLY A 357 -7.72 -10.64 -0.94
CA GLY A 357 -6.75 -11.32 -0.07
C GLY A 357 -7.37 -11.78 1.25
N ARG A 358 -8.26 -10.96 1.85
CA ARG A 358 -8.95 -11.31 3.11
C ARG A 358 -9.87 -12.54 3.01
N LEU A 359 -10.31 -12.91 1.80
CA LEU A 359 -11.19 -14.08 1.60
C LEU A 359 -10.56 -15.37 2.12
N ILE A 360 -9.22 -15.48 2.13
CA ILE A 360 -8.54 -16.65 2.71
C ILE A 360 -8.82 -16.84 4.22
N ARG A 361 -9.32 -15.79 4.88
CA ARG A 361 -9.72 -15.78 6.29
C ARG A 361 -11.25 -15.74 6.45
N ASP A 362 -12.00 -15.94 5.37
CA ASP A 362 -13.45 -15.99 5.41
C ASP A 362 -13.92 -17.45 5.50
N PRO A 363 -14.64 -17.87 6.58
CA PRO A 363 -15.11 -19.24 6.75
C PRO A 363 -16.04 -19.73 5.62
N GLU A 364 -16.83 -18.82 5.06
CA GLU A 364 -17.74 -19.13 3.96
C GLU A 364 -16.96 -19.39 2.66
N TRP A 365 -15.94 -18.57 2.38
CA TRP A 365 -15.06 -18.74 1.23
C TRP A 365 -14.23 -20.03 1.36
N LEU A 366 -13.68 -20.31 2.54
CA LEU A 366 -12.92 -21.53 2.82
C LEU A 366 -13.76 -22.79 2.56
N THR A 367 -15.04 -22.77 2.89
CA THR A 367 -15.92 -23.92 2.66
C THR A 367 -16.46 -23.98 1.24
N LYS A 368 -16.95 -22.87 0.67
CA LYS A 368 -17.64 -22.86 -0.63
C LYS A 368 -16.70 -22.84 -1.83
N VAL A 369 -15.59 -22.11 -1.73
CA VAL A 369 -14.65 -21.88 -2.85
C VAL A 369 -13.41 -22.76 -2.71
N ALA A 370 -12.76 -22.76 -1.54
CA ALA A 370 -11.60 -23.60 -1.30
C ALA A 370 -11.95 -25.07 -1.05
N GLY A 371 -13.21 -25.38 -0.69
CA GLY A 371 -13.70 -26.76 -0.53
C GLY A 371 -13.26 -27.45 0.76
N LEU A 372 -12.88 -26.66 1.78
CA LEU A 372 -12.49 -27.20 3.08
C LEU A 372 -13.69 -27.67 3.90
N GLY A 373 -13.46 -28.59 4.83
CA GLY A 373 -14.53 -29.19 5.63
C GLY A 373 -15.21 -28.18 6.58
N SER A 374 -16.53 -28.02 6.50
CA SER A 374 -17.28 -27.07 7.33
C SER A 374 -17.10 -27.30 8.84
N SER A 375 -16.90 -28.56 9.28
CA SER A 375 -16.65 -28.91 10.69
C SER A 375 -15.26 -28.43 11.15
N GLU A 376 -14.26 -28.52 10.29
CA GLU A 376 -12.89 -28.08 10.57
C GLU A 376 -12.85 -26.57 10.67
N ILE A 377 -13.45 -25.88 9.69
CA ILE A 377 -13.51 -24.41 9.67
C ILE A 377 -14.31 -23.88 10.86
N GLY A 378 -15.48 -24.47 11.18
CA GLY A 378 -16.27 -24.05 12.35
C GLY A 378 -15.53 -24.19 13.69
N ALA A 379 -14.56 -25.12 13.78
CA ALA A 379 -13.75 -25.30 15.00
C ALA A 379 -12.72 -24.17 15.20
N ILE A 380 -12.31 -23.44 14.15
CA ILE A 380 -11.26 -22.41 14.14
C ILE A 380 -11.77 -21.01 13.80
N GLU A 381 -13.06 -20.88 13.49
CA GLU A 381 -13.66 -19.61 13.04
C GLU A 381 -13.46 -18.46 14.02
N ALA A 382 -13.66 -18.71 15.32
CA ALA A 382 -13.47 -17.69 16.36
C ALA A 382 -12.01 -17.22 16.45
N ASP A 383 -11.06 -18.13 16.30
CA ASP A 383 -9.63 -17.82 16.32
C ASP A 383 -9.21 -17.00 15.07
N ILE A 384 -9.74 -17.36 13.89
CA ILE A 384 -9.53 -16.61 12.66
C ILE A 384 -10.03 -15.17 12.81
N ARG A 385 -11.24 -14.97 13.31
CA ARG A 385 -11.85 -13.65 13.52
C ARG A 385 -11.04 -12.81 14.53
N SER A 386 -10.69 -13.40 15.65
CA SER A 386 -9.89 -12.74 16.70
C SER A 386 -8.51 -12.32 16.19
N ALA A 387 -7.83 -13.19 15.44
CA ALA A 387 -6.53 -12.87 14.85
C ALA A 387 -6.61 -11.74 13.82
N LYS A 388 -7.67 -11.73 12.96
CA LYS A 388 -7.93 -10.64 12.00
C LYS A 388 -8.13 -9.30 12.72
N ALA A 389 -8.99 -9.26 13.74
CA ALA A 389 -9.27 -8.05 14.51
C ALA A 389 -8.00 -7.50 15.20
N ALA A 390 -7.23 -8.37 15.85
CA ALA A 390 -5.98 -8.01 16.50
C ALA A 390 -4.96 -7.41 15.50
N HIS A 391 -4.80 -8.05 14.33
CA HIS A 391 -3.91 -7.58 13.28
C HIS A 391 -4.34 -6.19 12.77
N SER A 392 -5.60 -6.02 12.43
CA SER A 392 -6.11 -4.75 11.89
C SER A 392 -6.03 -3.61 12.91
N LEU A 393 -6.33 -3.86 14.20
CA LEU A 393 -6.16 -2.87 15.27
C LEU A 393 -4.71 -2.42 15.41
N MET A 394 -3.79 -3.37 15.48
CA MET A 394 -2.37 -3.07 15.62
C MET A 394 -1.83 -2.33 14.39
N PHE A 395 -2.19 -2.78 13.18
CA PHE A 395 -1.77 -2.16 11.94
C PHE A 395 -2.31 -0.72 11.82
N ALA A 396 -3.56 -0.47 12.18
CA ALA A 396 -4.12 0.88 12.22
C ALA A 396 -3.30 1.81 13.13
N ARG A 397 -2.94 1.36 14.33
CA ARG A 397 -2.13 2.14 15.28
C ARG A 397 -0.71 2.40 14.77
N TRP A 398 -0.12 1.43 14.08
CA TRP A 398 1.16 1.60 13.40
C TRP A 398 1.08 2.64 12.27
N VAL A 399 0.06 2.58 11.41
CA VAL A 399 -0.10 3.55 10.32
C VAL A 399 -0.30 4.96 10.86
N LEU A 400 -1.03 5.13 11.98
CA LEU A 400 -1.15 6.42 12.64
C LEU A 400 0.22 6.99 13.06
N VAL A 401 1.13 6.17 13.58
CA VAL A 401 2.51 6.61 13.88
C VAL A 401 3.18 7.13 12.60
N MET A 402 3.14 6.36 11.52
CA MET A 402 3.83 6.70 10.28
C MET A 402 3.28 7.97 9.63
N VAL A 403 1.96 8.11 9.55
CA VAL A 403 1.31 9.28 8.90
C VAL A 403 1.62 10.57 9.65
N HIS A 404 1.53 10.57 10.98
CA HIS A 404 1.87 11.73 11.79
C HIS A 404 3.36 12.04 11.74
N PHE A 405 4.21 11.00 11.81
CA PHE A 405 5.66 11.18 11.76
C PHE A 405 6.12 11.76 10.41
N GLU A 406 5.59 11.28 9.29
CA GLU A 406 5.95 11.79 7.98
C GLU A 406 5.56 13.26 7.80
N ARG A 407 4.36 13.67 8.25
CA ARG A 407 3.98 15.08 8.25
C ARG A 407 5.00 15.94 9.01
N ASP A 408 5.38 15.49 10.22
CA ASP A 408 6.32 16.22 11.06
C ASP A 408 7.74 16.27 10.46
N LEU A 409 8.19 15.19 9.80
CA LEU A 409 9.46 15.14 9.07
C LEU A 409 9.53 16.18 7.96
N TYR A 410 8.45 16.35 7.18
CA TYR A 410 8.42 17.37 6.11
C TYR A 410 8.17 18.78 6.62
N ALA A 411 7.42 18.95 7.71
CA ALA A 411 7.21 20.25 8.33
C ALA A 411 8.52 20.86 8.86
N ASP A 412 9.36 20.07 9.53
CA ASP A 412 10.69 20.50 10.00
C ASP A 412 11.68 19.31 10.01
N PRO A 413 12.45 19.10 8.93
CA PRO A 413 13.47 18.05 8.89
C PRO A 413 14.59 18.19 9.92
N GLU A 414 14.76 19.38 10.55
CA GLU A 414 15.77 19.66 11.57
C GLU A 414 15.29 19.44 13.01
N ALA A 415 14.00 19.22 13.20
CA ALA A 415 13.41 18.96 14.52
C ALA A 415 14.04 17.75 15.23
N ASP A 416 13.80 17.64 16.53
CA ASP A 416 14.13 16.43 17.28
C ASP A 416 13.18 15.27 16.91
N LEU A 417 13.44 14.69 15.73
CA LEU A 417 12.64 13.59 15.20
C LEU A 417 12.76 12.31 16.02
N ASP A 418 13.84 12.14 16.77
CA ASP A 418 14.04 10.97 17.65
C ASP A 418 13.07 11.02 18.83
N ALA A 419 12.96 12.19 19.48
CA ALA A 419 11.98 12.40 20.54
C ALA A 419 10.54 12.31 19.98
N ARG A 420 10.30 12.95 18.81
CA ARG A 420 8.97 12.95 18.17
C ARG A 420 8.49 11.57 17.80
N TRP A 421 9.38 10.72 17.29
CA TRP A 421 9.09 9.31 17.01
C TRP A 421 8.55 8.58 18.24
N TRP A 422 9.24 8.69 19.36
CA TRP A 422 8.84 8.00 20.58
C TRP A 422 7.57 8.58 21.22
N GLU A 423 7.32 9.88 21.10
CA GLU A 423 6.03 10.46 21.50
C GLU A 423 4.87 9.81 20.73
N LEU A 424 5.02 9.65 19.40
CA LEU A 424 3.99 9.04 18.56
C LEU A 424 3.82 7.53 18.86
N VAL A 425 4.91 6.80 19.02
CA VAL A 425 4.89 5.37 19.36
C VAL A 425 4.23 5.15 20.73
N GLU A 426 4.57 5.95 21.73
CA GLU A 426 3.94 5.87 23.06
C GLU A 426 2.44 6.23 23.00
N ARG A 427 2.07 7.28 22.27
CA ARG A 427 0.67 7.69 22.13
C ARG A 427 -0.16 6.67 21.35
N MET A 428 0.31 6.25 20.17
CA MET A 428 -0.49 5.43 19.25
C MET A 428 -0.44 3.94 19.57
N GLN A 429 0.76 3.42 19.89
CA GLN A 429 0.98 1.98 20.11
C GLN A 429 1.08 1.58 21.58
N LEU A 430 1.09 2.52 22.52
CA LEU A 430 1.27 2.28 23.96
C LEU A 430 2.54 1.45 24.24
N VAL A 431 3.63 1.71 23.51
CA VAL A 431 4.93 1.06 23.66
C VAL A 431 5.90 2.05 24.29
N THR A 432 6.42 1.70 25.47
CA THR A 432 7.34 2.56 26.22
C THR A 432 8.70 2.66 25.56
N ALA A 433 9.22 3.87 25.39
CA ALA A 433 10.56 4.12 24.89
C ALA A 433 11.63 3.44 25.78
N PRO A 434 12.72 2.90 25.21
CA PRO A 434 13.85 2.42 25.99
C PRO A 434 14.48 3.57 26.80
N PRO A 435 14.83 3.36 28.10
CA PRO A 435 15.37 4.42 28.93
C PRO A 435 16.63 5.03 28.34
N GLY A 436 16.66 6.37 28.21
CA GLY A 436 17.80 7.13 27.71
C GLY A 436 18.12 6.92 26.23
N ARG A 437 17.21 6.33 25.46
CA ARG A 437 17.42 6.14 24.02
C ARG A 437 17.26 7.46 23.27
N SER A 438 18.31 7.82 22.53
CA SER A 438 18.33 8.94 21.60
C SER A 438 19.01 8.41 20.33
N SER A 439 18.22 7.77 19.48
CA SER A 439 18.68 7.14 18.25
C SER A 439 17.59 7.28 17.19
N PRO A 440 17.95 7.46 15.91
CA PRO A 440 16.98 7.67 14.85
C PRO A 440 16.29 6.36 14.44
N ASP A 441 15.55 5.75 15.38
CA ASP A 441 14.82 4.50 15.17
C ASP A 441 13.78 4.59 14.05
N TRP A 442 13.24 5.79 13.82
CA TRP A 442 12.35 6.11 12.72
C TRP A 442 12.99 5.89 11.35
N ALA A 443 14.29 6.17 11.22
CA ALA A 443 15.01 6.03 9.96
C ALA A 443 15.31 4.57 9.60
N ALA A 444 15.18 3.63 10.55
CA ALA A 444 15.26 2.21 10.26
C ALA A 444 14.03 1.67 9.48
N LYS A 445 13.04 2.51 9.18
CA LYS A 445 11.92 2.18 8.28
C LYS A 445 12.19 2.77 6.90
N ILE A 446 12.56 1.92 5.94
CA ILE A 446 12.94 2.33 4.58
C ILE A 446 11.90 3.18 3.85
N HIS A 447 10.61 2.99 4.16
CA HIS A 447 9.49 3.67 3.50
C HIS A 447 9.59 5.20 3.57
N THR A 448 10.10 5.78 4.66
CA THR A 448 10.28 7.23 4.80
C THR A 448 11.22 7.83 3.74
N ALA A 449 12.12 7.01 3.20
CA ALA A 449 13.05 7.41 2.15
C ALA A 449 12.52 7.13 0.73
N VAL A 450 12.03 5.89 0.49
CA VAL A 450 11.76 5.37 -0.87
C VAL A 450 10.29 5.42 -1.28
N ALA A 451 9.38 5.50 -0.33
CA ALA A 451 7.94 5.60 -0.57
C ALA A 451 7.32 6.75 0.25
N PRO A 452 7.72 8.00 -0.03
CA PRO A 452 7.30 9.14 0.77
C PRO A 452 5.82 9.44 0.59
N VAL A 453 5.16 9.84 1.70
CA VAL A 453 3.74 10.22 1.75
C VAL A 453 2.83 9.15 1.14
N TYR A 454 3.10 7.89 1.51
CA TYR A 454 2.37 6.75 0.97
C TYR A 454 1.57 5.97 2.03
N TYR A 455 2.03 5.99 3.30
CA TYR A 455 1.54 5.06 4.34
C TYR A 455 0.04 5.16 4.61
N HIS A 456 -0.56 6.33 4.48
CA HIS A 456 -2.01 6.53 4.64
C HIS A 456 -2.83 5.69 3.67
N ASN A 457 -2.30 5.39 2.46
CA ASN A 457 -3.01 4.63 1.43
C ASN A 457 -3.33 3.20 1.87
N TYR A 458 -2.47 2.57 2.68
CA TYR A 458 -2.74 1.24 3.23
C TYR A 458 -4.00 1.26 4.12
N LEU A 459 -4.09 2.26 5.00
CA LEU A 459 -5.21 2.35 5.93
C LEU A 459 -6.51 2.81 5.27
N LEU A 460 -6.42 3.77 4.34
CA LEU A 460 -7.57 4.18 3.53
C LEU A 460 -8.09 3.01 2.68
N GLY A 461 -7.19 2.17 2.15
CA GLY A 461 -7.55 0.92 1.47
C GLY A 461 -8.31 -0.05 2.38
N GLU A 462 -7.84 -0.26 3.62
CA GLU A 462 -8.49 -1.08 4.64
C GLU A 462 -9.90 -0.56 5.00
N MET A 463 -10.04 0.77 5.15
CA MET A 463 -11.33 1.41 5.46
C MET A 463 -12.30 1.28 4.30
N LEU A 464 -11.85 1.55 3.06
CA LEU A 464 -12.69 1.41 1.88
C LEU A 464 -13.07 -0.06 1.63
N ALA A 465 -12.15 -0.99 1.83
CA ALA A 465 -12.45 -2.42 1.76
C ALA A 465 -13.62 -2.78 2.69
N SER A 466 -13.57 -2.34 3.94
CA SER A 466 -14.63 -2.61 4.92
C SER A 466 -15.96 -1.92 4.54
N GLN A 467 -15.91 -0.70 4.00
CA GLN A 467 -17.10 0.03 3.55
C GLN A 467 -17.74 -0.64 2.33
N LEU A 468 -16.95 -1.16 1.39
CA LEU A 468 -17.43 -1.92 0.24
C LEU A 468 -17.98 -3.29 0.67
N GLU A 469 -17.31 -4.00 1.59
CA GLU A 469 -17.83 -5.25 2.18
C GLU A 469 -19.20 -5.03 2.83
N ALA A 470 -19.34 -3.97 3.65
CA ALA A 470 -20.61 -3.60 4.28
C ALA A 470 -21.69 -3.25 3.24
N THR A 471 -21.31 -2.56 2.16
CA THR A 471 -22.23 -2.23 1.06
C THR A 471 -22.70 -3.47 0.33
N CYS A 472 -21.79 -4.39 -0.02
CA CYS A 472 -22.15 -5.67 -0.64
C CYS A 472 -23.00 -6.55 0.29
N ALA A 473 -22.71 -6.56 1.59
CA ALA A 473 -23.55 -7.28 2.56
C ALA A 473 -24.98 -6.72 2.61
N ARG A 474 -25.12 -5.40 2.59
CA ARG A 474 -26.41 -4.72 2.62
C ARG A 474 -27.23 -4.90 1.34
N GLU A 475 -26.59 -4.79 0.18
CA GLU A 475 -27.28 -4.75 -1.11
C GLU A 475 -27.34 -6.11 -1.84
N CYS A 476 -26.35 -6.98 -1.61
CA CYS A 476 -26.19 -8.24 -2.33
C CYS A 476 -26.22 -9.47 -1.40
N GLY A 477 -26.27 -9.27 -0.08
CA GLY A 477 -26.23 -10.37 0.90
C GLY A 477 -24.85 -10.92 1.19
N GLY A 478 -23.79 -10.29 0.68
CA GLY A 478 -22.38 -10.66 0.91
C GLY A 478 -21.53 -10.62 -0.36
N LEU A 479 -20.31 -11.11 -0.25
CA LEU A 479 -19.33 -11.16 -1.34
C LEU A 479 -19.11 -12.58 -1.87
N VAL A 480 -19.08 -13.58 -0.98
CA VAL A 480 -18.65 -14.95 -1.32
C VAL A 480 -19.66 -15.63 -2.23
N GLY A 481 -19.25 -15.91 -3.48
CA GLY A 481 -20.09 -16.60 -4.45
C GLY A 481 -21.28 -15.77 -4.98
N MET A 482 -21.30 -14.47 -4.75
CA MET A 482 -22.40 -13.57 -5.11
C MET A 482 -22.08 -12.80 -6.40
N LYS A 483 -22.73 -13.21 -7.49
CA LYS A 483 -22.57 -12.54 -8.79
C LYS A 483 -23.03 -11.08 -8.75
N GLU A 484 -24.06 -10.80 -7.98
CA GLU A 484 -24.61 -9.45 -7.77
C GLU A 484 -23.60 -8.52 -7.14
N ALA A 485 -22.78 -9.00 -6.21
CA ALA A 485 -21.68 -8.23 -5.61
C ALA A 485 -20.58 -7.93 -6.65
N GLY A 486 -20.21 -8.92 -7.46
CA GLY A 486 -19.28 -8.70 -8.58
C GLY A 486 -19.81 -7.68 -9.58
N THR A 487 -21.12 -7.72 -9.90
CA THR A 487 -21.75 -6.71 -10.77
C THR A 487 -21.71 -5.32 -10.15
N LEU A 488 -22.04 -5.19 -8.85
CA LEU A 488 -21.99 -3.92 -8.13
C LEU A 488 -20.57 -3.32 -8.18
N LEU A 489 -19.55 -4.12 -7.85
CA LEU A 489 -18.15 -3.69 -7.88
C LEU A 489 -17.72 -3.29 -9.30
N ALA A 490 -18.06 -4.10 -10.30
CA ALA A 490 -17.71 -3.83 -11.68
C ALA A 490 -18.34 -2.53 -12.20
N GLU A 491 -19.63 -2.33 -11.95
CA GLU A 491 -20.36 -1.16 -12.48
C GLU A 491 -20.06 0.13 -11.71
N ARG A 492 -19.95 0.08 -10.37
CA ARG A 492 -19.84 1.29 -9.55
C ARG A 492 -18.40 1.66 -9.18
N VAL A 493 -17.46 0.68 -9.18
CA VAL A 493 -16.08 0.93 -8.74
C VAL A 493 -15.08 0.79 -9.89
N PHE A 494 -15.19 -0.29 -10.70
CA PHE A 494 -14.16 -0.58 -11.72
C PHE A 494 -14.41 0.16 -13.02
N ALA A 495 -15.61 0.04 -13.61
CA ALA A 495 -15.92 0.60 -14.92
C ALA A 495 -15.69 2.11 -15.01
N PRO A 496 -15.97 2.93 -13.98
CA PRO A 496 -15.70 4.36 -14.04
C PRO A 496 -14.22 4.73 -14.22
N GLY A 497 -13.28 3.85 -13.85
CA GLY A 497 -11.85 4.16 -13.89
C GLY A 497 -11.54 5.47 -13.15
N ASN A 498 -10.81 6.38 -13.81
CA ASN A 498 -10.49 7.71 -13.28
C ASN A 498 -11.39 8.82 -13.87
N LEU A 499 -12.65 8.51 -14.18
CA LEU A 499 -13.62 9.48 -14.73
C LEU A 499 -13.99 10.56 -13.71
N MET A 500 -13.89 10.27 -12.44
CA MET A 500 -14.17 11.16 -11.32
C MET A 500 -13.09 11.01 -10.24
N THR A 501 -13.02 11.94 -9.31
CA THR A 501 -12.12 11.82 -8.15
C THR A 501 -12.51 10.63 -7.29
N TRP A 502 -11.54 10.06 -6.57
CA TRP A 502 -11.77 8.93 -5.67
C TRP A 502 -12.89 9.21 -4.65
N SER A 503 -13.01 10.46 -4.17
CA SER A 503 -14.02 10.83 -3.18
C SER A 503 -15.44 10.75 -3.75
N VAL A 504 -15.65 11.23 -4.97
CA VAL A 504 -16.93 11.11 -5.68
C VAL A 504 -17.25 9.67 -6.01
N LEU A 505 -16.26 8.91 -6.50
CA LEU A 505 -16.42 7.47 -6.80
C LEU A 505 -16.92 6.68 -5.58
N ILE A 506 -16.31 6.91 -4.41
CA ILE A 506 -16.68 6.20 -3.18
C ILE A 506 -18.10 6.56 -2.75
N GLU A 507 -18.46 7.85 -2.80
CA GLU A 507 -19.81 8.30 -2.44
C GLU A 507 -20.87 7.72 -3.37
N GLU A 508 -20.63 7.68 -4.67
CA GLU A 508 -21.53 7.07 -5.65
C GLU A 508 -21.60 5.52 -5.49
N ALA A 509 -20.48 4.87 -5.19
CA ALA A 509 -20.44 3.43 -5.06
C ALA A 509 -21.10 2.90 -3.79
N THR A 510 -20.95 3.61 -2.67
CA THR A 510 -21.35 3.13 -1.33
C THR A 510 -22.55 3.88 -0.72
N GLY A 511 -22.83 5.11 -1.23
CA GLY A 511 -23.86 6.02 -0.71
C GLY A 511 -23.38 6.92 0.42
N SER A 512 -22.07 6.91 0.75
CA SER A 512 -21.48 7.78 1.76
C SER A 512 -20.01 8.06 1.45
N SER A 513 -19.47 9.17 1.95
CA SER A 513 -18.05 9.46 1.90
C SER A 513 -17.24 8.43 2.71
N LEU A 514 -15.95 8.28 2.39
CA LEU A 514 -15.07 7.35 3.11
C LEU A 514 -15.02 7.68 4.61
N SER A 515 -15.26 6.67 5.44
CA SER A 515 -15.32 6.77 6.90
C SER A 515 -14.64 5.55 7.56
N PRO A 516 -14.03 5.72 8.76
CA PRO A 516 -13.50 4.60 9.53
C PRO A 516 -14.58 3.74 10.20
N ASP A 517 -15.86 4.13 10.16
CA ASP A 517 -16.91 3.52 10.98
C ASP A 517 -17.16 2.04 10.64
N ASP A 518 -17.23 1.68 9.35
CA ASP A 518 -17.41 0.28 8.93
C ASP A 518 -16.18 -0.58 9.26
N PHE A 519 -14.98 -0.02 9.11
CA PHE A 519 -13.73 -0.67 9.50
C PHE A 519 -13.73 -0.99 11.00
N VAL A 520 -14.03 0.00 11.85
CA VAL A 520 -14.06 -0.20 13.31
C VAL A 520 -15.20 -1.13 13.73
N THR A 521 -16.38 -1.03 13.09
CA THR A 521 -17.49 -1.95 13.36
C THR A 521 -17.10 -3.41 13.06
N GLY A 522 -16.41 -3.64 11.95
CA GLY A 522 -15.87 -4.96 11.59
C GLY A 522 -14.88 -5.50 12.63
N LEU A 523 -14.02 -4.63 13.18
CA LEU A 523 -13.07 -5.00 14.24
C LEU A 523 -13.80 -5.43 15.52
N LEU A 524 -14.78 -4.66 15.97
CA LEU A 524 -15.51 -4.91 17.22
C LEU A 524 -16.38 -6.17 17.15
N THR A 525 -17.01 -6.42 16.01
CA THR A 525 -17.82 -7.63 15.81
C THR A 525 -16.98 -8.90 15.67
N SER A 526 -15.73 -8.78 15.22
CA SER A 526 -14.81 -9.90 15.14
C SER A 526 -14.13 -10.23 16.48
N ALA A 527 -14.10 -9.27 17.41
CA ALA A 527 -13.50 -9.45 18.74
C ALA A 527 -14.49 -10.00 19.80
N SER A 528 -15.80 -9.98 19.52
CA SER A 528 -16.88 -10.52 20.36
C SER A 528 -17.25 -11.96 20.00
#